data_593529dec5fa8e108325d6bdb9f2ffec
#
_entry.id   593529dec5fa8e108325d6bdb9f2ffec
#
_cell.length_a   1.000
_cell.length_b   1.000
_cell.length_c   1.000
_cell.angle_alpha   90.00
_cell.angle_beta   90.00
_cell.angle_gamma   90.00
#
_symmetry.space_group_name_H-M   'P 1'
#
loop_
_entity.id
_entity.type
_entity.pdbx_description
1 polymer ?
#
loop_
_entity_poly.entity_id
_entity_poly.type
_entity_poly.pdbx_seq_one_letter_code
_entity_poly.pdbx_strand_id
1 'polypeptide(L)'
;MAWDFSTDAEFEAKLAWVRAFVRDEVAPLDVLFPGCEYLPLDDERRKIVDPLKQRVRDEGLWAPHLGPELGGQXFGAVKLTLLNEILGRTDWGPIVFGTQAPDTGNAEIIARFGTPEQKEXYLAPLLAGEIFSCFSMTEPQGGADPRVFTTRARREXDEWVIDGRKYWSXNAAVASFLIIVAITNPDVPVHHGASTFLVPRDTPGVVIEDSHHVYGAHRHEPGHSLVRYEGVRVPADALLGQEGRGFEVAQSRLAGGRLHHAMRAIGVAQRAIDMMGQRAXSRFTQGSSLADKQFVQGFVADSYTELMPFRLAVLHAAWLIDTQGEHAARTEIAALKVLTPKVIQSIVLRAIQVHGGLGITEQLPLVDMFTTGLALGLADGPTEAHKVNLARQLLRHYEADDPAWPEEFLGRRLAAVREKYGDRVATVPSVPAGPPAAPSGV
;
A
#
# COMPACT_ATOMS: atom_id res chain seq x y z
N MET A 1 -7.76 -5.84 26.80
CA MET A 1 -6.40 -5.83 26.25
C MET A 1 -6.01 -4.40 25.99
N ALA A 2 -4.85 -3.96 26.49
CA ALA A 2 -4.43 -2.57 26.32
C ALA A 2 -3.78 -2.36 24.95
N TRP A 3 -4.11 -1.26 24.31
CA TRP A 3 -3.41 -0.83 23.10
C TRP A 3 -2.15 -0.10 23.54
N ASP A 4 -1.00 -0.62 23.16
CA ASP A 4 0.27 -0.04 23.58
C ASP A 4 1.16 0.13 22.36
N PHE A 5 1.39 1.39 21.99
CA PHE A 5 2.23 1.74 20.84
C PHE A 5 3.60 2.26 21.28
N SER A 6 3.92 2.16 22.54
CA SER A 6 5.21 2.60 23.04
C SER A 6 6.31 1.61 22.62
N THR A 7 7.53 2.10 22.60
CA THR A 7 8.67 1.26 22.28
C THR A 7 9.77 1.45 23.32
N ASP A 8 10.75 0.54 23.28
CA ASP A 8 11.85 0.54 24.23
C ASP A 8 12.85 1.68 23.93
N ALA A 9 13.72 1.94 24.91
CA ALA A 9 14.67 3.04 24.80
C ALA A 9 15.66 2.84 23.64
N GLU A 10 16.04 1.61 23.37
CA GLU A 10 16.96 1.32 22.26
C GLU A 10 16.31 1.69 20.92
N PHE A 11 15.06 1.32 20.73
CA PHE A 11 14.39 1.64 19.47
C PHE A 11 14.09 3.14 19.37
N GLU A 12 13.76 3.80 20.47
CA GLU A 12 13.57 5.25 20.45
C GLU A 12 14.86 5.96 20.02
N ALA A 13 16.02 5.46 20.45
CA ALA A 13 17.29 6.01 19.99
C ALA A 13 17.50 5.77 18.50
N LYS A 14 17.08 4.60 18.00
CA LYS A 14 17.17 4.35 16.55
C LYS A 14 16.26 5.30 15.78
N LEU A 15 15.05 5.56 16.25
CA LEU A 15 14.15 6.50 15.59
C LEU A 15 14.74 7.91 15.54
N ALA A 16 15.39 8.34 16.63
CA ALA A 16 16.03 9.65 16.64
C ALA A 16 17.15 9.70 15.60
N TRP A 17 17.95 8.65 15.52
CA TRP A 17 19.00 8.56 14.50
C TRP A 17 18.41 8.63 13.09
N VAL A 18 17.31 7.88 12.85
CA VAL A 18 16.68 7.85 11.53
C VAL A 18 16.15 9.24 11.17
N ARG A 19 15.50 9.93 12.12
CA ARG A 19 14.98 11.27 11.82
C ARG A 19 16.09 12.21 11.34
N ALA A 20 17.21 12.21 12.05
CA ALA A 20 18.32 13.08 11.67
C ALA A 20 18.96 12.62 10.35
N PHE A 21 19.15 11.33 10.19
CA PHE A 21 19.78 10.78 9.00
C PHE A 21 18.93 11.05 7.75
N VAL A 22 17.63 10.85 7.85
CA VAL A 22 16.73 11.07 6.70
C VAL A 22 16.70 12.56 6.37
N ARG A 23 16.57 13.41 7.37
CA ARG A 23 16.53 14.86 7.13
C ARG A 23 17.82 15.36 6.47
N ASP A 24 18.97 14.94 6.99
CA ASP A 24 20.25 15.53 6.63
C ASP A 24 20.92 14.84 5.45
N GLU A 25 20.71 13.52 5.27
CA GLU A 25 21.46 12.77 4.28
C GLU A 25 20.59 12.19 3.16
N VAL A 26 19.36 11.79 3.47
CA VAL A 26 18.53 11.08 2.49
C VAL A 26 17.63 12.06 1.71
N ALA A 27 16.97 12.97 2.40
CA ALA A 27 16.09 13.93 1.74
C ALA A 27 16.79 14.73 0.64
N PRO A 28 18.08 15.09 0.80
CA PRO A 28 18.78 15.77 -0.31
C PRO A 28 18.84 14.96 -1.60
N LEU A 29 18.75 13.64 -1.52
CA LEU A 29 18.76 12.82 -2.74
C LEU A 29 17.53 13.07 -3.60
N ASP A 30 16.41 13.45 -3.00
CA ASP A 30 15.20 13.80 -3.76
C ASP A 30 15.47 14.95 -4.72
N VAL A 31 16.36 15.85 -4.32
CA VAL A 31 16.72 17.01 -5.15
C VAL A 31 17.88 16.68 -6.09
N LEU A 32 18.85 15.90 -5.61
CA LEU A 32 20.04 15.59 -6.37
C LEU A 32 19.76 14.58 -7.50
N PHE A 33 18.99 13.55 -7.22
CA PHE A 33 18.68 12.48 -8.17
C PHE A 33 17.17 12.26 -8.29
N PRO A 34 16.40 13.28 -8.73
CA PRO A 34 14.93 13.13 -8.76
C PRO A 34 14.51 12.09 -9.79
N GLY A 35 13.60 11.23 -9.39
CA GLY A 35 13.06 10.22 -10.30
C GLY A 35 13.96 9.05 -10.58
N CYS A 36 15.11 8.97 -9.89
CA CYS A 36 16.10 7.92 -10.15
C CYS A 36 16.12 6.82 -9.09
N GLU A 37 15.16 6.83 -8.18
CA GLU A 37 15.14 5.91 -7.03
C GLU A 37 15.15 4.44 -7.46
N TYR A 38 14.50 4.14 -8.57
CA TYR A 38 14.32 2.76 -9.04
C TYR A 38 15.20 2.45 -10.27
N LEU A 39 16.15 3.31 -10.60
CA LEU A 39 17.05 3.05 -11.71
C LEU A 39 18.32 2.39 -11.18
N PRO A 40 18.93 1.51 -11.96
CA PRO A 40 20.26 1.02 -11.61
C PRO A 40 21.23 2.19 -11.47
N LEU A 41 22.01 2.16 -10.40
CA LEU A 41 22.89 3.28 -10.10
C LEU A 41 24.16 3.20 -10.94
N ASP A 42 24.53 4.31 -11.59
CA ASP A 42 25.83 4.43 -12.23
C ASP A 42 26.90 4.72 -11.18
N ASP A 43 28.16 4.77 -11.61
CA ASP A 43 29.27 4.93 -10.68
C ASP A 43 29.20 6.24 -9.91
N GLU A 44 28.76 7.32 -10.56
CA GLU A 44 28.67 8.61 -9.90
C GLU A 44 27.65 8.59 -8.76
N ARG A 45 26.46 8.01 -9.03
CA ARG A 45 25.42 7.92 -8.01
C ARG A 45 25.80 6.96 -6.89
N ARG A 46 26.46 5.85 -7.25
CA ARG A 46 26.86 4.86 -6.25
C ARG A 46 27.82 5.44 -5.22
N LYS A 47 28.68 6.37 -5.63
CA LYS A 47 29.61 6.99 -4.69
C LYS A 47 28.90 7.72 -3.56
N ILE A 48 27.67 8.18 -3.81
CA ILE A 48 26.87 8.89 -2.81
C ILE A 48 25.90 7.94 -2.10
N VAL A 49 25.20 7.10 -2.86
CA VAL A 49 24.11 6.30 -2.30
C VAL A 49 24.63 5.07 -1.54
N ASP A 50 25.62 4.38 -2.08
CA ASP A 50 26.10 3.14 -1.44
C ASP A 50 26.61 3.38 -0.01
N PRO A 51 27.38 4.44 0.26
CA PRO A 51 27.78 4.68 1.66
C PRO A 51 26.59 4.94 2.60
N LEU A 52 25.52 5.57 2.09
CA LEU A 52 24.35 5.79 2.91
C LEU A 52 23.65 4.47 3.25
N LYS A 53 23.54 3.58 2.26
CA LYS A 53 22.99 2.25 2.51
C LYS A 53 23.84 1.48 3.54
N GLN A 54 25.17 1.64 3.44
CA GLN A 54 26.05 0.97 4.39
C GLN A 54 25.85 1.50 5.81
N ARG A 55 25.64 2.81 5.96
CA ARG A 55 25.35 3.39 7.28
C ARG A 55 24.07 2.80 7.87
N VAL A 56 23.05 2.59 7.02
CA VAL A 56 21.80 1.98 7.47
C VAL A 56 22.07 0.53 7.96
N ARG A 57 22.87 -0.21 7.20
CA ARG A 57 23.26 -1.57 7.61
C ARG A 57 24.02 -1.57 8.93
N ASP A 58 24.95 -0.63 9.09
CA ASP A 58 25.76 -0.54 10.31
C ASP A 58 24.90 -0.24 11.54
N GLU A 59 23.78 0.48 11.34
CA GLU A 59 22.85 0.77 12.44
C GLU A 59 21.86 -0.36 12.71
N GLY A 60 21.92 -1.44 11.94
CA GLY A 60 20.98 -2.54 12.10
C GLY A 60 19.58 -2.22 11.64
N LEU A 61 19.46 -1.42 10.57
CA LEU A 61 18.15 -0.93 10.09
C LEU A 61 17.85 -1.32 8.65
N TRP A 62 18.72 -2.11 8.01
CA TRP A 62 18.52 -2.49 6.62
C TRP A 62 17.36 -3.47 6.50
N ALA A 63 16.50 -3.26 5.50
CA ALA A 63 15.35 -4.11 5.22
C ALA A 63 14.50 -4.32 6.47
N PRO A 64 14.00 -3.23 7.08
CA PRO A 64 13.36 -3.34 8.39
C PRO A 64 12.04 -4.09 8.37
N HIS A 65 11.49 -4.35 7.18
CA HIS A 65 10.23 -5.08 7.03
C HIS A 65 10.41 -6.59 7.15
N LEU A 66 11.65 -7.08 7.09
CA LEU A 66 11.91 -8.53 7.08
C LEU A 66 12.22 -9.03 8.47
N GLY A 67 11.87 -10.29 8.72
CA GLY A 67 12.26 -10.96 9.93
C GLY A 67 13.73 -11.40 9.89
N PRO A 68 14.27 -11.84 11.03
CA PRO A 68 15.67 -12.25 11.08
C PRO A 68 16.03 -13.40 10.15
N GLU A 69 15.09 -14.28 9.90
CA GLU A 69 15.31 -15.43 9.03
C GLU A 69 15.60 -15.01 7.58
N LEU A 70 15.24 -13.78 7.21
CA LEU A 70 15.49 -13.26 5.88
C LEU A 70 16.54 -12.15 5.90
N GLY A 71 17.30 -12.05 6.97
CA GLY A 71 18.35 -11.05 7.08
C GLY A 71 17.90 -9.69 7.57
N GLY A 72 16.66 -9.59 8.04
CA GLY A 72 16.13 -8.35 8.57
C GLY A 72 16.18 -8.30 10.08
N GLN A 73 15.32 -7.47 10.66
CA GLN A 73 15.25 -7.25 12.10
C GLN A 73 13.89 -7.68 12.62
N UNK A 74 13.56 -7.87 13.45
CA UNK A 74 12.51 -8.24 13.87
C UNK A 74 11.86 -7.33 14.51
N PHE A 75 11.68 -6.34 14.03
CA PHE A 75 11.03 -5.17 14.65
C PHE A 75 9.55 -5.39 14.95
N GLY A 76 8.84 -6.06 14.05
CA GLY A 76 7.39 -6.12 14.14
C GLY A 76 6.74 -4.91 13.50
N ALA A 77 5.40 -4.95 13.43
CA ALA A 77 4.65 -3.99 12.63
C ALA A 77 4.53 -2.62 13.30
N VAL A 78 4.42 -2.55 14.63
CA VAL A 78 4.33 -1.24 15.30
C VAL A 78 5.64 -0.46 15.11
N LYS A 79 6.78 -1.10 15.35
CA LYS A 79 8.07 -0.43 15.16
C LYS A 79 8.28 -0.08 13.68
N LEU A 80 7.86 -0.96 12.79
CA LEU A 80 7.96 -0.67 11.35
C LEU A 80 7.12 0.55 10.97
N THR A 81 5.93 0.70 11.56
CA THR A 81 5.11 1.87 11.31
C THR A 81 5.83 3.15 11.72
N LEU A 82 6.40 3.16 12.92
CA LEU A 82 7.09 4.35 13.41
C LEU A 82 8.30 4.70 12.55
N LEU A 83 8.98 3.67 12.02
CA LEU A 83 10.09 3.89 11.11
C LEU A 83 9.60 4.40 9.75
N ASN A 84 8.57 3.78 9.19
CA ASN A 84 8.07 4.15 7.87
C ASN A 84 7.44 5.55 7.84
N GLU A 85 6.93 6.05 8.97
CA GLU A 85 6.47 7.45 9.04
C GLU A 85 7.59 8.39 8.63
N ILE A 86 8.81 8.06 9.03
CA ILE A 86 9.96 8.90 8.72
C ILE A 86 10.38 8.68 7.26
N LEU A 87 10.45 7.43 6.82
CA LEU A 87 10.88 7.12 5.46
C LEU A 87 9.93 7.69 4.41
N GLY A 88 8.64 7.80 4.74
CA GLY A 88 7.66 8.34 3.82
C GLY A 88 7.84 9.83 3.52
N ARG A 89 8.68 10.51 4.28
CA ARG A 89 8.94 11.94 4.06
C ARG A 89 9.86 12.19 2.86
N THR A 90 10.47 11.16 2.30
CA THR A 90 11.35 11.32 1.13
C THR A 90 11.11 10.19 0.14
N ASP A 91 11.39 10.45 -1.14
CA ASP A 91 11.28 9.43 -2.17
C ASP A 91 12.40 8.39 -2.04
N TRP A 92 13.56 8.80 -1.57
CA TRP A 92 14.72 7.91 -1.45
C TRP A 92 14.75 7.13 -0.15
N GLY A 93 13.91 7.48 0.82
CA GLY A 93 13.93 6.79 2.11
C GLY A 93 13.80 5.28 1.98
N PRO A 94 12.74 4.78 1.34
CA PRO A 94 12.61 3.33 1.21
C PRO A 94 13.76 2.66 0.46
N ILE A 95 14.35 3.35 -0.52
CA ILE A 95 15.48 2.80 -1.28
C ILE A 95 16.72 2.66 -0.41
N VAL A 96 17.04 3.71 0.34
CA VAL A 96 18.25 3.72 1.16
C VAL A 96 18.15 2.71 2.31
N PHE A 97 16.92 2.41 2.75
CA PHE A 97 16.68 1.45 3.83
C PHE A 97 16.34 0.04 3.32
N GLY A 98 16.37 -0.19 2.00
CA GLY A 98 16.12 -1.53 1.45
C GLY A 98 14.70 -2.02 1.65
N THR A 99 13.71 -1.13 1.59
CA THR A 99 12.33 -1.49 1.87
C THR A 99 11.35 -0.92 0.82
N GLN A 100 11.80 -0.79 -0.41
CA GLN A 100 10.98 -0.23 -1.48
C GLN A 100 10.07 -1.27 -2.12
N ALA A 101 8.92 -0.83 -2.60
CA ALA A 101 8.06 -1.65 -3.44
C ALA A 101 8.47 -1.46 -4.89
N PRO A 102 8.34 -2.46 -5.74
CA PRO A 102 7.71 -3.77 -5.56
C PRO A 102 8.61 -4.83 -4.96
N ASP A 103 9.88 -4.53 -4.73
CA ASP A 103 10.87 -5.54 -4.37
C ASP A 103 10.58 -6.18 -3.02
N THR A 104 10.01 -5.42 -2.07
CA THR A 104 9.69 -6.00 -0.75
C THR A 104 8.71 -7.15 -0.86
N GLY A 105 7.61 -6.94 -1.58
CA GLY A 105 6.61 -8.00 -1.77
C GLY A 105 7.16 -9.16 -2.57
N ASN A 106 7.93 -8.84 -3.60
CA ASN A 106 8.53 -9.88 -4.44
C ASN A 106 9.53 -10.72 -3.65
N ALA A 107 10.33 -10.07 -2.79
CA ALA A 107 11.27 -10.81 -1.95
C ALA A 107 10.55 -11.75 -0.99
N GLU A 108 9.43 -11.29 -0.41
CA GLU A 108 8.70 -12.11 0.53
C GLU A 108 8.15 -13.38 -0.10
N ILE A 109 7.62 -13.30 -1.32
CA ILE A 109 7.06 -14.51 -1.93
C ILE A 109 8.15 -15.47 -2.39
N ILE A 110 9.29 -14.96 -2.81
CA ILE A 110 10.41 -15.85 -3.14
C ILE A 110 10.92 -16.54 -1.86
N ALA A 111 11.01 -15.78 -0.76
CA ALA A 111 11.43 -16.36 0.51
C ALA A 111 10.47 -17.46 0.98
N ARG A 112 9.17 -17.23 0.78
CA ARG A 112 8.15 -18.15 1.28
C ARG A 112 7.96 -19.36 0.38
N PHE A 113 8.02 -19.18 -0.93
CA PHE A 113 7.66 -20.24 -1.90
C PHE A 113 8.82 -20.73 -2.76
N GLY A 114 9.97 -20.07 -2.70
CA GLY A 114 11.09 -20.38 -3.59
C GLY A 114 11.88 -21.60 -3.17
N THR A 115 12.51 -22.24 -4.16
CA THR A 115 13.48 -23.30 -3.90
C THR A 115 14.79 -22.69 -3.40
N PRO A 116 15.69 -23.51 -2.82
CA PRO A 116 17.01 -22.97 -2.46
C PRO A 116 17.75 -22.33 -3.62
N GLU A 117 17.62 -22.91 -4.81
CA GLU A 117 18.27 -22.35 -6.01
C GLU A 117 17.66 -21.01 -6.40
N GLN A 118 16.35 -20.89 -6.33
CA GLN A 118 15.67 -19.62 -6.63
C GLN A 118 16.06 -18.55 -5.63
N LYS A 119 16.18 -18.94 -4.39
CA LYS A 119 16.58 -17.96 -3.36
C LYS A 119 18.00 -17.46 -3.61
N GLU A 120 18.86 -18.32 -4.03
CA GLU A 120 20.23 -17.92 -4.37
C GLU A 120 20.28 -17.03 -5.62
N UNK A 121 19.47 -17.39 -6.51
CA UNK A 121 19.49 -16.74 -7.76
C UNK A 121 18.83 -15.47 -7.76
N TYR A 122 17.87 -15.33 -7.05
CA TYR A 122 17.04 -14.12 -7.13
C TYR A 122 16.92 -13.39 -5.81
N LEU A 123 16.68 -14.12 -4.71
CA LEU A 123 16.35 -13.47 -3.44
C LEU A 123 17.57 -12.78 -2.83
N ALA A 124 18.70 -13.45 -2.79
CA ALA A 124 19.88 -12.90 -2.14
C ALA A 124 20.32 -11.57 -2.76
N PRO A 125 20.46 -11.47 -4.09
CA PRO A 125 20.84 -10.16 -4.66
C PRO A 125 19.72 -9.12 -4.55
N LEU A 126 18.45 -9.55 -4.53
CA LEU A 126 17.34 -8.62 -4.33
C LEU A 126 17.39 -8.02 -2.93
N LEU A 127 17.59 -8.86 -1.91
CA LEU A 127 17.71 -8.37 -0.53
C LEU A 127 18.95 -7.51 -0.32
N ALA A 128 20.02 -7.79 -1.07
CA ALA A 128 21.22 -6.97 -0.98
C ALA A 128 21.05 -5.60 -1.66
N GLY A 129 19.97 -5.42 -2.41
CA GLY A 129 19.73 -4.17 -3.13
C GLY A 129 20.53 -4.06 -4.41
N GLU A 130 21.01 -5.18 -4.94
CA GLU A 130 21.83 -5.20 -6.15
C GLU A 130 21.01 -5.24 -7.42
N ILE A 131 19.79 -5.79 -7.35
CA ILE A 131 18.94 -5.92 -8.54
C ILE A 131 17.54 -5.43 -8.20
N PHE A 132 16.77 -5.17 -9.25
CA PHE A 132 15.35 -4.84 -9.14
C PHE A 132 14.52 -5.97 -9.71
N SER A 133 13.24 -6.02 -9.32
CA SER A 133 12.31 -7.04 -9.78
C SER A 133 11.03 -6.40 -10.28
N CYS A 134 10.20 -7.22 -10.93
CA CYS A 134 8.92 -6.79 -11.47
C CYS A 134 7.89 -7.87 -11.21
N PHE A 135 6.69 -7.47 -10.79
CA PHE A 135 5.57 -8.39 -10.66
C PHE A 135 4.62 -8.13 -11.83
N SER A 136 4.37 -9.16 -12.64
CA SER A 136 3.68 -9.03 -13.92
C SER A 136 2.41 -9.87 -13.90
N MET A 137 1.29 -9.24 -13.52
CA MET A 137 0.04 -9.96 -13.29
C MET A 137 -1.12 -9.42 -14.10
N THR A 138 -1.44 -8.12 -13.98
CA THR A 138 -2.59 -7.51 -14.65
C THR A 138 -2.43 -7.54 -16.16
N GLU A 139 -3.54 -7.65 -16.87
CA GLU A 139 -3.53 -7.69 -18.33
C GLU A 139 -4.28 -6.51 -18.95
N PRO A 140 -3.98 -6.15 -20.19
CA PRO A 140 -4.57 -4.94 -20.78
C PRO A 140 -6.07 -4.95 -20.88
N GLN A 141 -6.71 -6.12 -21.01
CA GLN A 141 -8.14 -6.19 -21.26
C GLN A 141 -8.98 -6.07 -19.99
N GLY A 142 -8.39 -6.14 -18.80
CA GLY A 142 -9.18 -6.00 -17.60
C GLY A 142 -8.35 -5.94 -16.34
N GLY A 143 -8.62 -4.94 -15.50
CA GLY A 143 -7.98 -4.79 -14.20
C GLY A 143 -8.85 -5.34 -13.09
N ALA A 144 -8.20 -5.71 -11.98
CA ALA A 144 -8.85 -6.17 -10.76
C ALA A 144 -9.70 -7.42 -10.95
N ASP A 145 -9.44 -8.20 -12.01
CA ASP A 145 -10.24 -9.39 -12.30
C ASP A 145 -9.36 -10.46 -12.93
N PRO A 146 -8.78 -11.37 -12.10
CA PRO A 146 -7.94 -12.43 -12.67
C PRO A 146 -8.68 -13.40 -13.58
N ARG A 147 -10.02 -13.43 -13.53
CA ARG A 147 -10.79 -14.34 -14.38
C ARG A 147 -10.65 -14.01 -15.86
N VAL A 148 -10.20 -12.79 -16.21
CA VAL A 148 -10.03 -12.43 -17.62
C VAL A 148 -8.63 -12.74 -18.15
N PHE A 149 -7.75 -13.31 -17.35
CA PHE A 149 -6.38 -13.59 -17.77
C PHE A 149 -6.36 -14.54 -18.97
N THR A 150 -5.55 -14.18 -19.99
CA THR A 150 -5.31 -14.99 -21.16
C THR A 150 -3.85 -15.40 -21.32
N THR A 151 -2.94 -14.80 -20.55
CA THR A 151 -1.53 -15.23 -20.60
C THR A 151 -1.44 -16.67 -20.13
N ARG A 152 -0.82 -17.51 -20.96
CA ARG A 152 -0.78 -18.94 -20.73
C ARG A 152 0.65 -19.47 -20.66
N ALA A 153 0.84 -20.51 -19.88
CA ALA A 153 2.09 -21.27 -19.85
C ALA A 153 1.73 -22.72 -20.11
N ARG A 154 2.36 -23.34 -21.13
CA ARG A 154 2.13 -24.73 -21.46
C ARG A 154 3.43 -25.52 -21.33
N ARG A 155 3.33 -26.79 -20.91
CA ARG A 155 4.49 -27.65 -20.80
C ARG A 155 4.89 -28.18 -22.20
N GLU A 156 6.19 -28.07 -22.43
CA GLU A 156 6.79 -28.76 -23.58
C GLU A 156 8.05 -29.42 -23.05
N UNK A 157 7.93 -30.64 -22.86
CA UNK A 157 8.97 -31.36 -22.38
C UNK A 157 9.22 -31.01 -20.94
N ASP A 158 10.44 -30.59 -20.83
CA ASP A 158 10.89 -30.16 -19.52
C ASP A 158 10.97 -28.64 -19.42
N GLU A 159 10.28 -27.97 -20.30
CA GLU A 159 10.20 -26.52 -20.28
C GLU A 159 8.75 -26.06 -20.17
N TRP A 160 8.59 -24.80 -19.79
CA TRP A 160 7.32 -24.07 -19.93
C TRP A 160 7.49 -23.05 -21.05
N VAL A 161 6.44 -22.84 -21.83
CA VAL A 161 6.40 -21.81 -22.87
C VAL A 161 5.31 -20.82 -22.52
N ILE A 162 5.67 -19.55 -22.34
CA ILE A 162 4.76 -18.52 -21.89
C ILE A 162 4.41 -17.58 -23.04
N ASP A 163 3.11 -17.38 -23.26
CA ASP A 163 2.59 -16.46 -24.29
C ASP A 163 1.51 -15.59 -23.68
N GLY A 164 1.54 -14.29 -23.99
CA GLY A 164 0.50 -13.37 -23.54
C GLY A 164 1.00 -11.96 -23.43
N ARG A 165 0.17 -11.12 -22.82
CA ARG A 165 0.51 -9.73 -22.58
C ARG A 165 0.11 -9.34 -21.16
N LYS A 166 0.95 -8.53 -20.54
CA LYS A 166 0.69 -7.99 -19.21
C LYS A 166 0.86 -6.48 -19.24
N TYR A 167 0.17 -5.79 -18.34
CA TYR A 167 0.21 -4.33 -18.28
C TYR A 167 0.37 -3.88 -16.84
N TRP A 168 0.85 -2.67 -16.71
CA TRP A 168 1.16 -2.02 -15.43
C TRP A 168 2.21 -2.83 -14.67
N SER A 169 3.19 -3.35 -15.45
CA SER A 169 4.30 -4.12 -14.88
C SER A 169 5.42 -3.19 -14.45
N UNK A 170 5.39 -2.81 -13.35
CA UNK A 170 6.21 -1.89 -12.80
C UNK A 170 7.59 -2.37 -12.85
N ASN A 171 8.40 -1.49 -13.19
CA ASN A 171 9.84 -1.74 -13.23
C ASN A 171 10.31 -2.76 -14.25
N ALA A 172 9.46 -3.21 -15.15
CA ALA A 172 9.86 -4.26 -16.09
C ALA A 172 11.07 -3.81 -16.92
N ALA A 173 11.13 -2.52 -17.26
CA ALA A 173 12.22 -2.01 -18.11
C ALA A 173 13.60 -2.07 -17.46
N VAL A 174 13.65 -2.11 -16.13
CA VAL A 174 14.95 -2.10 -15.41
C VAL A 174 15.15 -3.34 -14.53
N ALA A 175 14.13 -4.19 -14.43
CA ALA A 175 14.22 -5.38 -13.56
C ALA A 175 15.18 -6.40 -14.13
N SER A 176 15.85 -7.13 -13.25
CA SER A 176 16.66 -8.27 -13.66
C SER A 176 15.80 -9.48 -13.95
N PHE A 177 14.65 -9.60 -13.30
CA PHE A 177 13.73 -10.70 -13.54
C PHE A 177 12.31 -10.26 -13.29
N LEU A 178 11.38 -11.00 -13.89
CA LEU A 178 9.95 -10.76 -13.72
C LEU A 178 9.31 -11.96 -13.05
N ILE A 179 8.31 -11.67 -12.24
CA ILE A 179 7.46 -12.70 -11.64
C ILE A 179 6.15 -12.66 -12.43
N ILE A 180 5.88 -13.70 -13.21
CA ILE A 180 4.79 -13.71 -14.17
C ILE A 180 3.71 -14.67 -13.70
N VAL A 181 2.46 -14.20 -13.66
CA VAL A 181 1.30 -15.05 -13.37
C VAL A 181 0.69 -15.47 -14.69
N ALA A 182 0.60 -16.78 -14.93
CA ALA A 182 0.11 -17.32 -16.20
C ALA A 182 -0.84 -18.48 -15.93
N ILE A 183 -1.79 -18.68 -16.85
CA ILE A 183 -2.74 -19.78 -16.76
C ILE A 183 -2.06 -21.04 -17.25
N THR A 184 -1.95 -22.05 -16.40
CA THR A 184 -1.41 -23.35 -16.77
C THR A 184 -2.52 -24.40 -16.96
N ASN A 185 -3.71 -24.16 -16.40
CA ASN A 185 -4.86 -25.02 -16.61
C ASN A 185 -6.09 -24.16 -16.85
N PRO A 186 -6.51 -23.99 -18.12
CA PRO A 186 -7.67 -23.15 -18.42
C PRO A 186 -9.02 -23.80 -18.12
N ASP A 187 -9.03 -25.05 -17.72
CA ASP A 187 -10.27 -25.80 -17.54
C ASP A 187 -10.83 -25.72 -16.13
N VAL A 188 -10.14 -25.03 -15.21
CA VAL A 188 -10.57 -24.85 -13.83
C VAL A 188 -10.60 -23.36 -13.51
N PRO A 189 -11.26 -22.96 -12.41
CA PRO A 189 -11.23 -21.56 -12.03
C PRO A 189 -9.81 -21.04 -11.80
N VAL A 190 -9.63 -19.73 -11.97
CA VAL A 190 -8.29 -19.13 -12.00
C VAL A 190 -7.51 -19.39 -10.71
N HIS A 191 -8.19 -19.47 -9.54
CA HIS A 191 -7.45 -19.72 -8.29
C HIS A 191 -6.87 -21.13 -8.21
N HIS A 192 -7.23 -22.01 -9.14
CA HIS A 192 -6.63 -23.35 -9.24
C HIS A 192 -5.90 -23.54 -10.55
N GLY A 193 -6.04 -22.59 -11.49
CA GLY A 193 -5.46 -22.74 -12.82
C GLY A 193 -4.29 -21.83 -13.12
N ALA A 194 -3.96 -20.90 -12.22
CA ALA A 194 -2.85 -19.99 -12.43
C ALA A 194 -1.59 -20.48 -11.72
N SER A 195 -0.44 -20.21 -12.33
CA SER A 195 0.86 -20.53 -11.77
C SER A 195 1.77 -19.32 -11.89
N THR A 196 2.82 -19.28 -11.09
CA THR A 196 3.72 -18.13 -11.02
C THR A 196 5.12 -18.57 -11.40
N PHE A 197 5.77 -17.77 -12.25
CA PHE A 197 7.08 -18.10 -12.82
C PHE A 197 8.10 -17.01 -12.57
N LEU A 198 9.32 -17.39 -12.27
CA LEU A 198 10.46 -16.47 -12.20
C LEU A 198 11.19 -16.51 -13.54
N VAL A 199 11.21 -15.37 -14.22
CA VAL A 199 11.72 -15.31 -15.60
C VAL A 199 12.76 -14.20 -15.72
N PRO A 200 14.01 -14.50 -16.06
CA PRO A 200 14.98 -13.42 -16.32
C PRO A 200 14.49 -12.50 -17.43
N ARG A 201 14.68 -11.20 -17.24
CA ARG A 201 14.12 -10.23 -18.20
C ARG A 201 14.72 -10.40 -19.60
N ASP A 202 15.96 -10.86 -19.70
CA ASP A 202 16.61 -11.01 -21.00
C ASP A 202 16.28 -12.34 -21.69
N THR A 203 15.35 -13.11 -21.16
CA THR A 203 14.91 -14.34 -21.83
C THR A 203 14.30 -13.99 -23.19
N PRO A 204 14.69 -14.70 -24.26
CA PRO A 204 14.11 -14.41 -25.58
C PRO A 204 12.60 -14.49 -25.56
N GLY A 205 11.95 -13.52 -26.16
CA GLY A 205 10.50 -13.44 -26.22
C GLY A 205 9.89 -12.48 -25.20
N VAL A 206 10.65 -12.01 -24.23
CA VAL A 206 10.20 -10.95 -23.32
C VAL A 206 10.39 -9.61 -24.01
N VAL A 207 9.27 -8.96 -24.35
CA VAL A 207 9.31 -7.72 -25.13
C VAL A 207 8.64 -6.61 -24.34
N ILE A 208 9.42 -5.58 -23.99
CA ILE A 208 8.86 -4.38 -23.37
C ILE A 208 8.32 -3.52 -24.51
N GLU A 209 6.98 -3.53 -24.69
CA GLU A 209 6.37 -2.80 -25.80
C GLU A 209 6.33 -1.31 -25.57
N ASP A 210 6.07 -0.90 -24.34
CA ASP A 210 5.96 0.51 -24.00
C ASP A 210 6.03 0.65 -22.49
N SER A 211 6.31 1.86 -22.04
CA SER A 211 6.33 2.16 -20.61
C SER A 211 5.66 3.52 -20.39
N HIS A 212 4.83 3.59 -19.35
CA HIS A 212 4.07 4.79 -19.07
C HIS A 212 4.39 5.27 -17.66
N HIS A 213 4.59 6.56 -17.52
CA HIS A 213 4.91 7.18 -16.23
C HIS A 213 3.62 7.62 -15.55
N VAL A 214 3.57 7.46 -14.24
CA VAL A 214 2.45 7.95 -13.45
C VAL A 214 2.43 9.47 -13.57
N TYR A 215 1.24 10.05 -13.70
CA TYR A 215 1.08 11.48 -13.87
C TYR A 215 1.83 12.22 -12.76
N GLY A 216 2.64 13.19 -13.16
CA GLY A 216 3.46 13.95 -12.24
C GLY A 216 4.80 13.32 -11.91
N ALA A 217 5.03 12.08 -12.29
CA ALA A 217 6.29 11.42 -12.02
C ALA A 217 7.39 11.97 -12.92
N HIS A 218 8.62 11.88 -12.41
CA HIS A 218 9.77 12.31 -13.19
C HIS A 218 9.99 11.38 -14.38
N ARG A 219 10.49 11.94 -15.46
CA ARG A 219 10.73 11.16 -16.67
C ARG A 219 11.80 10.09 -16.50
N HIS A 220 12.64 10.22 -15.47
CA HIS A 220 13.70 9.24 -15.24
C HIS A 220 13.18 7.95 -14.59
N GLU A 221 12.00 7.99 -13.95
CA GLU A 221 11.51 6.80 -13.32
C GLU A 221 11.17 5.75 -14.38
N PRO A 222 11.33 4.44 -14.06
CA PRO A 222 11.21 3.40 -15.11
C PRO A 222 9.80 3.20 -15.66
N GLY A 223 8.78 3.63 -14.92
CA GLY A 223 7.42 3.54 -15.40
C GLY A 223 6.80 2.16 -15.21
N HIS A 224 5.59 2.06 -15.72
CA HIS A 224 4.80 0.83 -15.72
C HIS A 224 4.69 0.37 -17.16
N SER A 225 5.07 -0.86 -17.41
CA SER A 225 5.27 -1.33 -18.79
C SER A 225 4.13 -2.20 -19.28
N LEU A 226 3.91 -2.10 -20.58
CA LEU A 226 3.14 -3.08 -21.35
C LEU A 226 4.16 -4.09 -21.86
N VAL A 227 4.00 -5.35 -21.46
CA VAL A 227 4.96 -6.39 -21.74
C VAL A 227 4.30 -7.50 -22.53
N ARG A 228 4.92 -7.90 -23.64
CA ARG A 228 4.45 -9.04 -24.42
C ARG A 228 5.41 -10.21 -24.20
N TYR A 229 4.82 -11.36 -23.96
CA TYR A 229 5.54 -12.63 -23.84
C TYR A 229 5.24 -13.45 -25.07
N GLU A 230 6.26 -13.78 -25.82
CA GLU A 230 6.09 -14.43 -27.13
C GLU A 230 7.02 -15.63 -27.19
N GLY A 231 6.44 -16.81 -26.93
CA GLY A 231 7.20 -18.02 -26.92
C GLY A 231 8.34 -18.01 -25.91
N VAL A 232 8.10 -17.47 -24.73
CA VAL A 232 9.13 -17.37 -23.69
C VAL A 232 9.34 -18.75 -23.09
N ARG A 233 10.54 -19.31 -23.27
CA ARG A 233 10.86 -20.64 -22.78
C ARG A 233 11.68 -20.56 -21.50
N VAL A 234 11.21 -21.24 -20.49
CA VAL A 234 11.89 -21.33 -19.19
C VAL A 234 11.94 -22.78 -18.75
N PRO A 235 12.92 -23.17 -17.96
CA PRO A 235 12.96 -24.55 -17.48
C PRO A 235 11.80 -24.84 -16.54
N ALA A 236 11.50 -26.10 -16.34
CA ALA A 236 10.39 -26.52 -15.47
C ALA A 236 10.53 -25.94 -14.06
N ASP A 237 11.78 -25.79 -13.59
CA ASP A 237 12.02 -25.29 -12.24
C ASP A 237 11.96 -23.76 -12.14
N ALA A 238 11.53 -23.06 -13.20
CA ALA A 238 11.22 -21.64 -13.10
C ALA A 238 9.93 -21.36 -12.32
N LEU A 239 9.12 -22.39 -12.11
CA LEU A 239 7.88 -22.29 -11.37
C LEU A 239 8.14 -21.88 -9.93
N LEU A 240 7.47 -20.83 -9.47
CA LEU A 240 7.57 -20.37 -8.08
C LEU A 240 6.40 -20.99 -7.30
N GLY A 241 6.72 -21.85 -6.35
CA GLY A 241 5.69 -22.60 -5.65
C GLY A 241 5.18 -23.75 -6.50
N GLN A 242 3.93 -24.12 -6.33
CA GLN A 242 3.34 -25.28 -6.99
C GLN A 242 2.48 -24.86 -8.17
N GLU A 243 2.44 -25.71 -9.16
CA GLU A 243 1.55 -25.52 -10.31
C GLU A 243 0.10 -25.43 -9.82
N GLY A 244 -0.63 -24.45 -10.34
CA GLY A 244 -2.01 -24.22 -9.95
C GLY A 244 -2.19 -23.41 -8.67
N ARG A 245 -1.11 -23.05 -8.01
CA ARG A 245 -1.17 -22.30 -6.75
C ARG A 245 -0.67 -20.86 -6.92
N GLY A 246 -0.61 -20.36 -8.15
CA GLY A 246 -0.11 -19.00 -8.40
C GLY A 246 -0.97 -17.91 -7.79
N PHE A 247 -2.27 -18.13 -7.68
CA PHE A 247 -3.13 -17.15 -7.07
C PHE A 247 -2.84 -17.00 -5.58
N GLU A 248 -2.56 -18.11 -4.90
CA GLU A 248 -2.14 -18.07 -3.49
C GLU A 248 -0.86 -17.27 -3.32
N VAL A 249 0.11 -17.46 -4.21
CA VAL A 249 1.36 -16.70 -4.19
C VAL A 249 1.07 -15.22 -4.36
N ALA A 250 0.22 -14.87 -5.32
CA ALA A 250 -0.11 -13.46 -5.59
C ALA A 250 -0.80 -12.81 -4.38
N GLN A 251 -1.73 -13.52 -3.76
CA GLN A 251 -2.44 -12.98 -2.59
C GLN A 251 -1.49 -12.77 -1.41
N SER A 252 -0.56 -13.69 -1.22
CA SER A 252 0.45 -13.56 -0.16
C SER A 252 1.30 -12.30 -0.35
N ARG A 253 1.66 -12.00 -1.61
CA ARG A 253 2.46 -10.82 -1.92
C ARG A 253 1.74 -9.51 -1.60
N LEU A 254 0.46 -9.44 -1.93
CA LEU A 254 -0.26 -8.17 -1.86
C LEU A 254 -0.58 -7.75 -0.43
N ALA A 255 -0.72 -8.69 0.49
CA ALA A 255 -1.25 -8.40 1.82
C ALA A 255 -0.37 -7.44 2.62
N GLY A 256 0.94 -7.71 2.69
CA GLY A 256 1.86 -6.88 3.46
C GLY A 256 2.04 -5.49 2.90
N GLY A 257 2.11 -5.39 1.57
CA GLY A 257 2.36 -4.12 0.92
C GLY A 257 1.30 -3.07 1.19
N ARG A 258 0.07 -3.52 1.36
CA ARG A 258 -1.04 -2.58 1.60
C ARG A 258 -0.85 -1.78 2.88
N LEU A 259 -0.38 -2.43 3.94
CA LEU A 259 -0.15 -1.72 5.20
C LEU A 259 1.11 -0.86 5.12
N HIS A 260 2.16 -1.35 4.44
CA HIS A 260 3.40 -0.56 4.31
C HIS A 260 3.14 0.77 3.59
N HIS A 261 2.27 0.76 2.57
CA HIS A 261 1.91 2.01 1.90
C HIS A 261 1.19 2.97 2.85
N ALA A 262 0.30 2.45 3.70
CA ALA A 262 -0.38 3.29 4.68
C ALA A 262 0.59 3.88 5.69
N MET A 263 1.58 3.09 6.12
CA MET A 263 2.60 3.57 7.05
C MET A 263 3.36 4.76 6.47
N ARG A 264 3.81 4.63 5.21
CA ARG A 264 4.57 5.70 4.56
C ARG A 264 3.70 6.91 4.25
N ALA A 265 2.40 6.68 4.03
CA ALA A 265 1.46 7.78 3.77
C ALA A 265 1.38 8.75 4.95
N ILE A 266 1.57 8.25 6.18
CA ILE A 266 1.63 9.14 7.34
C ILE A 266 2.74 10.17 7.15
N GLY A 267 3.90 9.72 6.69
CA GLY A 267 5.03 10.62 6.44
C GLY A 267 4.76 11.63 5.34
N VAL A 268 4.11 11.18 4.25
CA VAL A 268 3.76 12.07 3.15
C VAL A 268 2.81 13.17 3.65
N ALA A 269 1.78 12.78 4.37
CA ALA A 269 0.79 13.74 4.87
C ALA A 269 1.39 14.69 5.90
N GLN A 270 2.23 14.16 6.80
CA GLN A 270 2.88 15.01 7.80
C GLN A 270 3.80 16.03 7.14
N ARG A 271 4.53 15.62 6.11
CA ARG A 271 5.39 16.53 5.36
C ARG A 271 4.56 17.67 4.76
N ALA A 272 3.41 17.35 4.20
CA ALA A 272 2.53 18.37 3.62
C ALA A 272 2.03 19.34 4.69
N ILE A 273 1.67 18.82 5.88
CA ILE A 273 1.24 19.68 6.98
C ILE A 273 2.38 20.60 7.43
N ASP A 274 3.59 20.05 7.53
CA ASP A 274 4.76 20.86 7.93
C ASP A 274 5.01 21.97 6.92
N MET A 275 4.93 21.67 5.63
CA MET A 275 5.07 22.67 4.58
C MET A 275 4.01 23.75 4.70
N MET A 276 2.77 23.33 4.95
CA MET A 276 1.63 24.25 5.08
C MET A 276 1.85 25.20 6.26
N GLY A 277 2.24 24.66 7.40
CA GLY A 277 2.48 25.46 8.59
C GLY A 277 3.63 26.45 8.42
N GLN A 278 4.72 26.00 7.81
CA GLN A 278 5.87 26.85 7.56
C GLN A 278 5.50 27.98 6.62
N ARG A 279 4.76 27.69 5.55
CA ARG A 279 4.33 28.71 4.60
C ARG A 279 3.37 29.69 5.27
N ALA A 280 2.47 29.19 6.06
CA ALA A 280 1.50 30.04 6.74
C ALA A 280 2.13 31.07 7.67
N UNK A 281 3.01 30.64 8.21
CA UNK A 281 3.67 31.40 9.08
C UNK A 281 4.48 32.41 8.47
N SER A 282 5.00 32.17 7.23
CA SER A 282 6.03 32.98 6.55
C SER A 282 5.48 33.98 5.51
N ARG A 283 4.30 33.71 4.96
CA ARG A 283 3.76 34.46 3.84
C ARG A 283 2.77 35.51 4.34
N PHE A 284 3.00 36.76 3.91
CA PHE A 284 2.16 37.91 4.30
C PHE A 284 1.38 38.41 3.09
N THR A 285 0.10 38.66 3.27
CA THR A 285 -0.74 39.27 2.26
C THR A 285 -1.99 39.84 2.96
N GLN A 286 -2.62 40.83 2.38
CA GLN A 286 -3.85 41.42 2.91
C GLN A 286 -3.73 41.72 4.40
N GLY A 287 -2.60 42.34 4.78
CA GLY A 287 -2.41 42.89 6.10
C GLY A 287 -1.93 41.98 7.20
N SER A 288 -1.75 40.67 6.93
CA SER A 288 -1.28 39.77 7.97
C SER A 288 -0.67 38.51 7.34
N SER A 289 -0.12 37.64 8.20
CA SER A 289 0.38 36.36 7.72
C SER A 289 -0.79 35.47 7.32
N LEU A 290 -0.52 34.46 6.50
CA LEU A 290 -1.54 33.48 6.17
C LEU A 290 -2.02 32.73 7.41
N ALA A 291 -1.14 32.59 8.43
CA ALA A 291 -1.52 31.91 9.67
C ALA A 291 -2.64 32.64 10.42
N ASP A 292 -2.83 33.92 10.14
CA ASP A 292 -3.92 34.71 10.75
C ASP A 292 -5.22 34.66 9.96
N LYS A 293 -5.23 34.00 8.80
CA LYS A 293 -6.44 33.89 7.98
C LYS A 293 -7.24 32.66 8.40
N GLN A 294 -8.55 32.83 8.56
CA GLN A 294 -9.38 31.74 9.08
C GLN A 294 -9.46 30.54 8.16
N PHE A 295 -9.51 30.77 6.83
CA PHE A 295 -9.53 29.63 5.91
C PHE A 295 -8.24 28.82 6.01
N VAL A 296 -7.10 29.46 6.17
CA VAL A 296 -5.82 28.77 6.33
C VAL A 296 -5.79 28.00 7.65
N GLN A 297 -6.27 28.64 8.72
CA GLN A 297 -6.37 27.95 10.01
C GLN A 297 -7.26 26.70 9.87
N GLY A 298 -8.35 26.83 9.13
CA GLY A 298 -9.22 25.68 8.86
C GLY A 298 -8.51 24.57 8.10
N PHE A 299 -7.70 24.91 7.09
CA PHE A 299 -6.94 23.92 6.36
C PHE A 299 -5.99 23.17 7.29
N VAL A 300 -5.31 23.88 8.17
CA VAL A 300 -4.38 23.25 9.12
C VAL A 300 -5.13 22.33 10.08
N ALA A 301 -6.23 22.82 10.65
CA ALA A 301 -7.02 22.06 11.60
C ALA A 301 -7.61 20.80 10.94
N ASP A 302 -8.19 20.96 9.75
CA ASP A 302 -8.77 19.82 9.03
C ASP A 302 -7.71 18.77 8.74
N SER A 303 -6.50 19.21 8.38
CA SER A 303 -5.43 18.28 8.06
C SER A 303 -4.99 17.50 9.28
N TYR A 304 -4.84 18.16 10.41
CA TYR A 304 -4.46 17.48 11.65
C TYR A 304 -5.55 16.48 12.09
N THR A 305 -6.82 16.90 12.02
CA THR A 305 -7.91 16.03 12.47
C THR A 305 -8.17 14.87 11.53
N GLU A 306 -7.63 14.93 10.32
CA GLU A 306 -7.66 13.77 9.41
C GLU A 306 -6.44 12.88 9.61
N LEU A 307 -5.27 13.46 9.82
CA LEU A 307 -4.05 12.66 9.94
C LEU A 307 -3.95 11.93 11.27
N MET A 308 -4.32 12.58 12.36
CA MET A 308 -4.16 11.97 13.68
C MET A 308 -4.97 10.67 13.81
N PRO A 309 -6.26 10.65 13.45
CA PRO A 309 -6.98 9.37 13.52
C PRO A 309 -6.45 8.32 12.51
N PHE A 310 -6.03 8.77 11.34
CA PHE A 310 -5.45 7.86 10.36
C PHE A 310 -4.20 7.18 10.92
N ARG A 311 -3.32 7.98 11.53
CA ARG A 311 -2.11 7.44 12.13
C ARG A 311 -2.44 6.41 13.21
N LEU A 312 -3.41 6.73 14.07
CA LEU A 312 -3.83 5.81 15.12
C LEU A 312 -4.42 4.52 14.53
N ALA A 313 -5.16 4.64 13.44
CA ALA A 313 -5.71 3.44 12.78
C ALA A 313 -4.61 2.56 12.20
N VAL A 314 -3.57 3.15 11.62
CA VAL A 314 -2.44 2.37 11.12
C VAL A 314 -1.72 1.67 12.28
N LEU A 315 -1.48 2.39 13.38
CA LEU A 315 -0.85 1.80 14.55
C LEU A 315 -1.70 0.69 15.15
N HIS A 316 -3.01 0.84 15.15
CA HIS A 316 -3.91 -0.22 15.63
C HIS A 316 -3.79 -1.48 14.76
N ALA A 317 -3.80 -1.32 13.43
CA ALA A 317 -3.63 -2.48 12.56
C ALA A 317 -2.27 -3.14 12.79
N ALA A 318 -1.22 -2.34 12.96
CA ALA A 318 0.12 -2.86 13.22
C ALA A 318 0.16 -3.62 14.55
N TRP A 319 -0.48 -3.08 15.58
CA TRP A 319 -0.55 -3.72 16.89
C TRP A 319 -1.30 -5.06 16.81
N LEU A 320 -2.39 -5.11 16.02
CA LEU A 320 -3.09 -6.38 15.80
C LEU A 320 -2.18 -7.42 15.15
N ILE A 321 -1.39 -7.01 14.17
CA ILE A 321 -0.46 -7.92 13.53
C ILE A 321 0.53 -8.47 14.55
N ASP A 322 1.09 -7.59 15.39
CA ASP A 322 2.11 -7.98 16.35
C ASP A 322 1.55 -8.90 17.44
N THR A 323 0.30 -8.70 17.85
CA THR A 323 -0.27 -9.45 18.96
C THR A 323 -1.12 -10.65 18.54
N GLN A 324 -1.71 -10.62 17.32
CA GLN A 324 -2.66 -11.64 16.90
C GLN A 324 -2.40 -12.21 15.50
N GLY A 325 -1.43 -11.66 14.78
CA GLY A 325 -1.11 -12.13 13.44
C GLY A 325 -1.80 -11.32 12.34
N GLU A 326 -1.27 -11.44 11.15
CA GLU A 326 -1.69 -10.63 10.01
C GLU A 326 -3.16 -10.85 9.64
N HIS A 327 -3.61 -12.11 9.72
CA HIS A 327 -5.00 -12.42 9.36
C HIS A 327 -5.99 -11.70 10.27
N ALA A 328 -5.64 -11.50 11.56
CA ALA A 328 -6.52 -10.82 12.51
C ALA A 328 -6.71 -9.35 12.15
N ALA A 329 -5.79 -8.76 11.37
CA ALA A 329 -5.86 -7.35 11.00
C ALA A 329 -6.46 -7.14 9.60
N ARG A 330 -7.00 -8.19 8.97
CA ARG A 330 -7.40 -8.09 7.56
C ARG A 330 -8.50 -7.05 7.32
N THR A 331 -9.41 -6.88 8.27
CA THR A 331 -10.46 -5.89 8.13
C THR A 331 -9.88 -4.47 8.22
N GLU A 332 -8.99 -4.26 9.19
CA GLU A 332 -8.34 -2.96 9.36
C GLU A 332 -7.46 -2.62 8.16
N ILE A 333 -6.75 -3.61 7.62
CA ILE A 333 -5.92 -3.39 6.43
C ILE A 333 -6.78 -2.98 5.23
N ALA A 334 -7.92 -3.64 5.05
CA ALA A 334 -8.84 -3.27 3.96
C ALA A 334 -9.36 -1.84 4.14
N ALA A 335 -9.73 -1.49 5.37
CA ALA A 335 -10.21 -0.14 5.66
C ALA A 335 -9.13 0.90 5.38
N LEU A 336 -7.88 0.59 5.75
CA LEU A 336 -6.77 1.52 5.52
C LEU A 336 -6.47 1.68 4.03
N LYS A 337 -6.64 0.61 3.26
CA LYS A 337 -6.44 0.72 1.81
C LYS A 337 -7.46 1.70 1.19
N VAL A 338 -8.67 1.73 1.74
CA VAL A 338 -9.69 2.69 1.31
C VAL A 338 -9.33 4.11 1.76
N LEU A 339 -8.85 4.25 2.98
CA LEU A 339 -8.65 5.55 3.60
C LEU A 339 -7.37 6.27 3.14
N THR A 340 -6.30 5.51 2.87
CA THR A 340 -4.98 6.08 2.59
C THR A 340 -4.99 7.09 1.44
N PRO A 341 -5.56 6.78 0.26
CA PRO A 341 -5.53 7.77 -0.82
C PRO A 341 -6.30 9.04 -0.48
N LYS A 342 -7.41 8.93 0.27
CA LYS A 342 -8.18 10.10 0.65
C LYS A 342 -7.40 11.03 1.55
N VAL A 343 -6.69 10.47 2.53
CA VAL A 343 -5.92 11.27 3.49
C VAL A 343 -4.83 12.04 2.77
N ILE A 344 -4.07 11.36 1.91
CA ILE A 344 -3.01 12.05 1.16
C ILE A 344 -3.61 13.13 0.27
N GLN A 345 -4.64 12.80 -0.50
CA GLN A 345 -5.20 13.75 -1.45
C GLN A 345 -5.73 14.99 -0.75
N SER A 346 -6.50 14.85 0.32
CA SER A 346 -7.11 16.01 0.95
C SER A 346 -6.06 16.89 1.63
N ILE A 347 -5.09 16.30 2.30
CA ILE A 347 -4.09 17.09 3.01
C ILE A 347 -3.14 17.78 2.03
N VAL A 348 -2.68 17.04 1.01
CA VAL A 348 -1.76 17.65 0.03
C VAL A 348 -2.47 18.73 -0.78
N LEU A 349 -3.75 18.52 -1.13
CA LEU A 349 -4.50 19.54 -1.85
C LEU A 349 -4.58 20.84 -1.05
N ARG A 350 -4.81 20.74 0.27
CA ARG A 350 -4.83 21.93 1.11
C ARG A 350 -3.46 22.63 1.14
N ALA A 351 -2.39 21.85 1.19
CA ALA A 351 -1.04 22.42 1.16
C ALA A 351 -0.79 23.14 -0.17
N ILE A 352 -1.26 22.59 -1.28
CA ILE A 352 -1.16 23.27 -2.57
C ILE A 352 -1.89 24.60 -2.51
N GLN A 353 -3.12 24.60 -1.98
CA GLN A 353 -3.90 25.84 -1.88
C GLN A 353 -3.17 26.89 -1.04
N VAL A 354 -2.55 26.50 0.07
CA VAL A 354 -1.85 27.44 0.91
C VAL A 354 -0.63 28.05 0.20
N HIS A 355 0.03 27.25 -0.64
CA HIS A 355 1.19 27.74 -1.39
C HIS A 355 0.82 28.55 -2.63
N GLY A 356 -0.43 28.45 -3.08
CA GLY A 356 -0.89 29.18 -4.26
C GLY A 356 -0.25 28.66 -5.53
N GLY A 357 -0.01 29.56 -6.48
CA GLY A 357 0.55 29.15 -7.77
C GLY A 357 1.83 28.37 -7.69
N LEU A 358 2.69 28.69 -6.72
CA LEU A 358 3.94 27.97 -6.52
C LEU A 358 3.65 26.49 -6.23
N GLY A 359 2.52 26.20 -5.57
CA GLY A 359 2.16 24.83 -5.16
C GLY A 359 1.95 23.87 -6.30
N ILE A 360 1.60 24.37 -7.48
CA ILE A 360 1.38 23.47 -8.63
C ILE A 360 2.56 23.44 -9.60
N THR A 361 3.68 24.04 -9.19
CA THR A 361 4.88 24.02 -10.04
C THR A 361 5.81 22.89 -9.59
N GLU A 362 6.76 22.57 -10.46
CA GLU A 362 7.78 21.59 -10.15
C GLU A 362 8.79 22.09 -9.10
N GLN A 363 8.68 23.34 -8.69
CA GLN A 363 9.58 23.88 -7.66
C GLN A 363 9.29 23.32 -6.27
N LEU A 364 8.10 22.78 -6.07
CA LEU A 364 7.73 22.11 -4.82
C LEU A 364 7.35 20.67 -5.12
N PRO A 365 7.48 19.79 -4.14
CA PRO A 365 7.13 18.36 -4.37
C PRO A 365 5.64 18.07 -4.27
N LEU A 366 4.79 19.06 -4.08
CA LEU A 366 3.39 18.84 -3.70
C LEU A 366 2.59 18.10 -4.76
N VAL A 367 2.78 18.40 -6.05
CA VAL A 367 2.03 17.71 -7.10
C VAL A 367 2.43 16.23 -7.15
N ASP A 368 3.72 15.92 -6.99
CA ASP A 368 4.16 14.53 -6.92
C ASP A 368 3.55 13.83 -5.70
N MET A 369 3.51 14.51 -4.56
CA MET A 369 2.90 13.95 -3.35
C MET A 369 1.41 13.70 -3.56
N PHE A 370 0.71 14.62 -4.22
CA PHE A 370 -0.71 14.44 -4.54
C PHE A 370 -0.92 13.23 -5.45
N THR A 371 -0.06 13.07 -6.45
CA THR A 371 -0.13 11.94 -7.37
C THR A 371 0.06 10.61 -6.64
N THR A 372 0.89 10.58 -5.59
CA THR A 372 1.02 9.39 -4.76
C THR A 372 -0.34 8.95 -4.22
N GLY A 373 -1.15 9.92 -3.76
CA GLY A 373 -2.49 9.59 -3.27
C GLY A 373 -3.37 9.01 -4.36
N LEU A 374 -3.29 9.55 -5.57
CA LEU A 374 -4.06 8.99 -6.69
C LEU A 374 -3.61 7.57 -7.01
N ALA A 375 -2.30 7.36 -7.06
CA ALA A 375 -1.75 6.04 -7.40
C ALA A 375 -2.15 4.99 -6.38
N LEU A 376 -2.15 5.33 -5.10
CA LEU A 376 -2.50 4.37 -4.05
C LEU A 376 -3.98 4.00 -4.05
N GLY A 377 -4.82 4.76 -4.74
CA GLY A 377 -6.22 4.40 -4.92
C GLY A 377 -6.45 3.44 -6.08
N LEU A 378 -5.40 3.12 -6.82
CA LEU A 378 -5.49 2.26 -8.00
C LEU A 378 -4.60 1.03 -7.88
N ALA A 379 -3.41 1.19 -7.29
CA ALA A 379 -2.42 0.11 -7.20
C ALA A 379 -2.81 -0.92 -6.15
N ASP A 380 -2.44 -2.16 -6.38
CA ASP A 380 -2.70 -3.28 -5.46
C ASP A 380 -4.20 -3.46 -5.20
N GLY A 381 -4.99 -3.27 -6.25
CA GLY A 381 -6.43 -3.29 -6.19
C GLY A 381 -7.00 -1.89 -6.01
N PRO A 382 -7.97 -1.51 -6.83
CA PRO A 382 -8.54 -0.17 -6.70
C PRO A 382 -9.38 -0.05 -5.43
N THR A 383 -9.59 1.19 -5.01
CA THR A 383 -10.35 1.52 -3.82
C THR A 383 -11.69 0.78 -3.77
N GLU A 384 -12.40 0.74 -4.91
CA GLU A 384 -13.73 0.13 -4.96
C GLU A 384 -13.69 -1.37 -4.66
N ALA A 385 -12.66 -2.07 -5.12
CA ALA A 385 -12.51 -3.49 -4.81
C ALA A 385 -12.32 -3.70 -3.31
N HIS A 386 -11.55 -2.83 -2.66
CA HIS A 386 -11.33 -2.95 -1.23
C HIS A 386 -12.57 -2.59 -0.44
N LYS A 387 -13.37 -1.64 -0.92
CA LYS A 387 -14.65 -1.32 -0.28
C LYS A 387 -15.59 -2.51 -0.29
N VAL A 388 -15.68 -3.20 -1.43
CA VAL A 388 -16.55 -4.38 -1.52
C VAL A 388 -16.07 -5.47 -0.56
N ASN A 389 -14.77 -5.73 -0.54
CA ASN A 389 -14.20 -6.73 0.35
C ASN A 389 -14.43 -6.37 1.81
N LEU A 390 -14.22 -5.11 2.15
CA LEU A 390 -14.43 -4.63 3.53
C LEU A 390 -15.89 -4.80 3.93
N ALA A 391 -16.82 -4.38 3.08
CA ALA A 391 -18.24 -4.51 3.40
C ALA A 391 -18.63 -5.97 3.61
N ARG A 392 -18.14 -6.87 2.77
CA ARG A 392 -18.41 -8.29 2.92
C ARG A 392 -17.90 -8.84 4.24
N GLN A 393 -16.70 -8.44 4.65
CA GLN A 393 -16.15 -8.86 5.93
C GLN A 393 -17.00 -8.37 7.10
N LEU A 394 -17.40 -7.10 7.06
CA LEU A 394 -18.21 -6.52 8.13
C LEU A 394 -19.59 -7.14 8.21
N LEU A 395 -20.21 -7.40 7.06
CA LEU A 395 -21.56 -7.94 7.01
C LEU A 395 -21.65 -9.38 7.50
N ARG A 396 -20.53 -10.12 7.49
CA ARG A 396 -20.54 -11.49 8.01
C ARG A 396 -20.87 -11.58 9.49
N HIS A 397 -20.74 -10.49 10.23
CA HIS A 397 -21.05 -10.47 11.67
C HIS A 397 -22.53 -10.32 11.96
N TYR A 398 -23.36 -10.15 10.95
CA TYR A 398 -24.79 -9.93 11.13
C TYR A 398 -25.57 -11.13 10.61
N GLU A 399 -26.73 -11.35 11.18
CA GLU A 399 -27.65 -12.40 10.75
C GLU A 399 -28.97 -11.80 10.35
N ALA A 400 -29.63 -12.42 9.37
CA ALA A 400 -30.92 -11.96 8.93
C ALA A 400 -31.93 -12.08 10.08
N ASP A 401 -32.84 -11.14 10.13
CA ASP A 401 -33.88 -11.10 11.14
C ASP A 401 -35.21 -10.84 10.42
N ASP A 402 -36.21 -10.36 11.13
CA ASP A 402 -37.55 -10.11 10.61
C ASP A 402 -37.47 -9.15 9.40
N PRO A 403 -37.97 -9.53 8.22
CA PRO A 403 -37.87 -8.62 7.06
C PRO A 403 -38.76 -7.39 7.17
N ALA A 404 -39.78 -7.40 8.05
CA ALA A 404 -40.69 -6.26 8.17
C ALA A 404 -40.27 -5.29 9.28
N TRP A 405 -39.77 -5.83 10.39
CA TRP A 405 -39.55 -5.00 11.59
C TRP A 405 -38.13 -5.16 12.07
N PRO A 406 -37.29 -4.15 11.87
CA PRO A 406 -35.92 -4.24 12.39
C PRO A 406 -35.87 -4.33 13.90
N GLU A 407 -34.73 -4.82 14.41
CA GLU A 407 -34.54 -5.02 15.85
C GLU A 407 -34.85 -3.76 16.68
N GLU A 408 -34.49 -2.59 16.14
CA GLU A 408 -34.68 -1.31 16.82
C GLU A 408 -36.07 -0.76 16.69
N PHE A 409 -36.95 -1.46 15.97
CA PHE A 409 -38.33 -1.02 15.82
C PHE A 409 -38.98 -0.89 17.20
N LEU A 410 -39.59 0.29 17.51
CA LEU A 410 -40.04 0.58 18.84
C LEU A 410 -41.09 -0.43 19.35
N GLY A 411 -41.98 -0.88 18.46
CA GLY A 411 -42.99 -1.88 18.87
C GLY A 411 -42.37 -3.17 19.38
N ARG A 412 -41.30 -3.64 18.71
CA ARG A 412 -40.58 -4.82 19.17
C ARG A 412 -39.91 -4.57 20.52
N ARG A 413 -39.29 -3.41 20.66
CA ARG A 413 -38.56 -3.08 21.89
C ARG A 413 -39.49 -2.90 23.06
N LEU A 414 -40.65 -2.28 22.83
CA LEU A 414 -41.64 -2.12 23.90
C LEU A 414 -42.20 -3.47 24.38
N ALA A 415 -42.41 -4.41 23.44
CA ALA A 415 -42.86 -5.74 23.83
C ALA A 415 -41.87 -6.41 24.78
N ALA A 416 -40.60 -6.33 24.45
CA ALA A 416 -39.52 -6.91 25.27
C ALA A 416 -39.47 -6.20 26.66
N VAL A 417 -39.63 -4.89 26.66
CA VAL A 417 -39.61 -4.11 27.90
C VAL A 417 -40.79 -4.50 28.81
N ARG A 418 -41.97 -4.66 28.22
CA ARG A 418 -43.13 -5.11 28.97
C ARG A 418 -42.89 -6.48 29.59
N GLU A 419 -42.33 -7.39 28.81
CA GLU A 419 -42.04 -8.73 29.31
C GLU A 419 -41.05 -8.69 30.46
N LYS A 420 -40.04 -7.85 30.38
CA LYS A 420 -38.97 -7.81 31.38
C LYS A 420 -39.34 -7.01 32.62
N TYR A 421 -40.00 -5.87 32.46
CA TYR A 421 -40.18 -4.92 33.54
C TYR A 421 -41.64 -4.60 33.87
N GLY A 422 -42.59 -5.13 33.10
CA GLY A 422 -44.01 -4.74 33.26
C GLY A 422 -44.56 -4.88 34.65
N ASP A 423 -44.07 -5.85 35.41
CA ASP A 423 -44.53 -6.07 36.78
C ASP A 423 -43.96 -5.05 37.78
N ARG A 424 -42.95 -4.27 37.36
CA ARG A 424 -42.22 -3.38 38.26
C ARG A 424 -42.58 -1.92 38.09
N VAL A 425 -43.35 -1.59 37.04
CA VAL A 425 -43.73 -0.19 36.78
C VAL A 425 -45.22 -0.12 36.57
N ALA A 426 -45.79 0.97 37.04
CA ALA A 426 -47.25 1.15 36.94
C ALA A 426 -47.68 1.32 35.47
N THR A 427 -46.85 1.99 34.67
CA THR A 427 -47.19 2.26 33.29
C THR A 427 -45.98 2.01 32.40
N VAL A 428 -46.12 1.11 31.42
CA VAL A 428 -45.10 0.92 30.37
C VAL A 428 -45.51 1.78 29.18
N PRO A 429 -44.62 2.57 28.62
CA PRO A 429 -44.96 3.41 27.46
C PRO A 429 -45.60 2.60 26.34
N SER A 430 -46.59 3.15 25.70
CA SER A 430 -47.17 2.55 24.50
C SER A 430 -46.60 3.20 23.25
N VAL A 431 -46.72 2.49 22.14
CA VAL A 431 -46.32 3.07 20.87
C VAL A 431 -47.26 4.22 20.55
N PRO A 432 -46.76 5.42 20.27
CA PRO A 432 -47.67 6.51 19.92
C PRO A 432 -48.50 6.15 18.69
N ALA A 433 -49.75 6.56 18.71
CA ALA A 433 -50.62 6.34 17.55
C ALA A 433 -49.99 7.10 16.33
N GLY A 434 -49.99 6.43 15.24
CA GLY A 434 -49.51 7.06 14.01
C GLY A 434 -50.48 8.18 13.59
N PRO A 435 -50.02 9.03 12.66
CA PRO A 435 -50.93 10.07 12.17
C PRO A 435 -52.19 9.42 11.58
N PRO A 436 -53.33 10.09 11.69
CA PRO A 436 -54.53 9.53 11.11
C PRO A 436 -54.33 9.29 9.61
N ALA A 437 -55.00 8.24 9.12
CA ALA A 437 -54.92 7.92 7.70
C ALA A 437 -55.38 9.13 6.92
N ALA A 438 -54.68 9.41 5.83
CA ALA A 438 -55.07 10.50 4.93
C ALA A 438 -56.52 10.21 4.45
N PRO A 439 -57.36 11.23 4.42
CA PRO A 439 -58.70 11.00 3.92
C PRO A 439 -58.64 10.40 2.53
N SER A 440 -59.43 9.36 2.32
CA SER A 440 -59.52 8.75 1.00
C SER A 440 -59.91 9.84 0.04
N GLY A 441 -58.97 10.17 -0.88
CA GLY A 441 -59.23 11.26 -1.81
C GLY A 441 -60.45 10.96 -2.66
N VAL A 442 -61.17 12.02 -2.96
CA VAL A 442 -62.26 11.97 -3.90
C VAL A 442 -61.70 11.77 -5.29
#